data_ae45b10f5e54ac529f46c35e4868f8fa
#
_entry.id   ae45b10f5e54ac529f46c35e4868f8fa
#
_cell.length_a   1.000
_cell.length_b   1.000
_cell.length_c   1.000
_cell.angle_alpha   90.00
_cell.angle_beta   90.00
_cell.angle_gamma   90.00
#
_symmetry.space_group_name_H-M   'P 1'
#
loop_
_entity.id
_entity.type
_entity.pdbx_description
1 polymer ?
#
loop_
_entity_poly.entity_id
_entity_poly.type
_entity_poly.pdbx_seq_one_letter_code
_entity_poly.pdbx_strand_id
1 'polypeptide(L)'
;MQSGYYNGLTVSRVEKDFLVEAGQGADGKGTTIWNGSRCPIEVSDRLHHYSGALCMATDSSGQCASVFYVMDTLPGSDSVTQELVDQMNAASYRAEVVSAYQTAGGAPYLDYTDTVLGQVYEGMDVVDAIGQAAVDENQKPTEAITINSVSIETYQ
;
A
#
# COMPACT_ATOMS: atom_id res chain seq x y z
N MET A 1 -5.24 -13.32 7.59
CA MET A 1 -4.09 -14.07 7.06
C MET A 1 -4.13 -15.54 7.50
N GLN A 2 -4.13 -15.86 8.78
CA GLN A 2 -4.15 -17.26 9.27
C GLN A 2 -5.30 -18.13 8.74
N SER A 3 -6.42 -17.56 8.30
CA SER A 3 -7.55 -18.29 7.70
C SER A 3 -7.33 -18.72 6.25
N GLY A 4 -6.22 -18.34 5.61
CA GLY A 4 -5.97 -18.58 4.19
C GLY A 4 -6.82 -17.73 3.23
N TYR A 5 -7.46 -16.68 3.72
CA TYR A 5 -8.35 -15.83 2.90
C TYR A 5 -7.67 -15.28 1.64
N TYR A 6 -6.42 -14.90 1.73
CA TYR A 6 -5.68 -14.30 0.61
C TYR A 6 -5.20 -15.32 -0.43
N ASN A 7 -5.19 -16.62 -0.09
CA ASN A 7 -4.69 -17.66 -0.99
C ASN A 7 -5.60 -17.79 -2.22
N GLY A 8 -5.03 -17.69 -3.39
CA GLY A 8 -5.76 -17.73 -4.66
C GLY A 8 -6.39 -16.39 -5.08
N LEU A 9 -6.33 -15.33 -4.25
CA LEU A 9 -6.73 -14.01 -4.69
C LEU A 9 -5.72 -13.44 -5.69
N THR A 10 -6.17 -12.54 -6.54
CA THR A 10 -5.33 -11.88 -7.53
C THR A 10 -5.06 -10.43 -7.17
N VAL A 11 -3.97 -9.90 -7.72
CA VAL A 11 -3.73 -8.46 -7.76
C VAL A 11 -4.91 -7.81 -8.48
N SER A 12 -5.54 -6.86 -7.81
CA SER A 12 -6.77 -6.21 -8.26
C SER A 12 -6.52 -4.91 -9.03
N ARG A 13 -5.43 -4.21 -8.70
CA ARG A 13 -5.05 -2.95 -9.32
C ARG A 13 -3.54 -2.77 -9.28
N VAL A 14 -2.98 -2.27 -10.36
CA VAL A 14 -1.60 -1.79 -10.44
C VAL A 14 -1.62 -0.39 -11.01
N GLU A 15 -1.06 0.53 -10.27
CA GLU A 15 -0.80 1.87 -10.74
C GLU A 15 0.71 2.07 -10.77
N LYS A 16 1.23 2.14 -11.99
CA LYS A 16 2.67 2.18 -12.24
C LYS A 16 3.32 3.35 -11.50
N ASP A 17 4.47 3.09 -10.89
CA ASP A 17 5.26 4.04 -10.11
C ASP A 17 4.46 4.65 -8.93
N PHE A 18 3.45 3.89 -8.42
CA PHE A 18 2.64 4.33 -7.29
C PHE A 18 2.28 3.19 -6.33
N LEU A 19 1.50 2.17 -6.76
CA LEU A 19 1.10 1.08 -5.87
C LEU A 19 0.69 -0.21 -6.58
N VAL A 20 0.77 -1.31 -5.82
CA VAL A 20 0.21 -2.63 -6.17
C VAL A 20 -0.84 -3.00 -5.13
N GLU A 21 -2.11 -3.22 -5.56
CA GLU A 21 -3.24 -3.50 -4.68
C GLU A 21 -3.76 -4.92 -4.86
N ALA A 22 -4.15 -5.55 -3.76
CA ALA A 22 -4.77 -6.87 -3.73
C ALA A 22 -5.72 -7.03 -2.52
N GLY A 23 -6.33 -8.21 -2.37
CA GLY A 23 -7.17 -8.54 -1.21
C GLY A 23 -8.67 -8.34 -1.43
N GLN A 24 -9.09 -8.00 -2.65
CA GLN A 24 -10.49 -8.04 -3.04
C GLN A 24 -10.96 -9.48 -3.21
N GLY A 25 -12.16 -9.77 -2.70
CA GLY A 25 -12.83 -11.05 -2.97
C GLY A 25 -13.36 -11.14 -4.40
N ALA A 26 -13.93 -12.29 -4.74
CA ALA A 26 -14.50 -12.54 -6.08
C ALA A 26 -15.63 -11.57 -6.46
N ASP A 27 -16.26 -10.94 -5.48
CA ASP A 27 -17.30 -9.91 -5.66
C ASP A 27 -16.74 -8.49 -5.86
N GLY A 28 -15.41 -8.35 -5.97
CA GLY A 28 -14.72 -7.07 -6.11
C GLY A 28 -14.69 -6.24 -4.81
N LYS A 29 -15.03 -6.83 -3.67
CA LYS A 29 -15.11 -6.14 -2.37
C LYS A 29 -14.13 -6.72 -1.37
N GLY A 30 -13.75 -5.90 -0.40
CA GLY A 30 -13.05 -6.36 0.77
C GLY A 30 -14.00 -6.99 1.79
N THR A 31 -13.48 -7.88 2.63
CA THR A 31 -14.20 -8.50 3.74
C THR A 31 -13.42 -8.35 5.04
N THR A 32 -14.03 -8.74 6.16
CA THR A 32 -13.36 -8.83 7.47
C THR A 32 -13.75 -10.12 8.17
N ILE A 33 -12.95 -10.51 9.17
CA ILE A 33 -13.27 -11.64 10.06
C ILE A 33 -14.42 -11.34 11.02
N TRP A 34 -14.89 -10.11 11.07
CA TRP A 34 -15.98 -9.63 11.95
C TRP A 34 -17.33 -9.59 11.21
N ASN A 35 -17.68 -10.65 10.50
CA ASN A 35 -18.94 -10.79 9.76
C ASN A 35 -19.21 -9.61 8.79
N GLY A 36 -18.17 -9.12 8.13
CA GLY A 36 -18.27 -8.02 7.17
C GLY A 36 -18.29 -6.62 7.80
N SER A 37 -18.20 -6.48 9.12
CA SER A 37 -18.01 -5.18 9.75
C SER A 37 -16.68 -4.58 9.32
N ARG A 38 -16.68 -3.32 8.93
CA ARG A 38 -15.48 -2.59 8.56
C ARG A 38 -14.68 -2.21 9.80
N CYS A 39 -13.37 -2.03 9.63
CA CYS A 39 -12.50 -1.46 10.66
C CYS A 39 -12.26 0.04 10.41
N PRO A 40 -12.18 0.85 11.48
CA PRO A 40 -11.76 2.23 11.34
C PRO A 40 -10.31 2.29 10.84
N ILE A 41 -9.94 3.40 10.24
CA ILE A 41 -8.53 3.68 9.97
C ILE A 41 -7.78 3.90 11.29
N GLU A 42 -6.54 3.42 11.34
CA GLU A 42 -5.62 3.66 12.44
C GLU A 42 -4.38 4.37 11.88
N VAL A 43 -4.12 5.57 12.37
CA VAL A 43 -3.00 6.40 11.91
C VAL A 43 -2.00 6.64 13.03
N SER A 44 -0.74 6.87 12.66
CA SER A 44 0.34 7.10 13.61
C SER A 44 1.32 8.13 13.03
N ASP A 45 1.91 8.93 13.90
CA ASP A 45 2.99 9.86 13.58
C ASP A 45 4.36 9.16 13.37
N ARG A 46 4.39 7.83 13.45
CA ARG A 46 5.58 6.99 13.28
C ARG A 46 5.52 6.08 12.06
N LEU A 47 4.36 5.97 11.42
CA LEU A 47 4.13 5.10 10.28
C LEU A 47 3.71 5.96 9.10
N HIS A 48 4.44 5.85 8.01
CA HIS A 48 4.33 6.73 6.87
C HIS A 48 4.29 5.92 5.58
N HIS A 49 3.75 6.53 4.52
CA HIS A 49 3.59 5.92 3.19
C HIS A 49 4.89 6.05 2.36
N TYR A 50 6.01 5.57 2.92
CA TYR A 50 7.25 5.43 2.16
C TYR A 50 7.11 4.39 1.04
N SER A 51 7.98 4.42 0.03
CA SER A 51 8.06 3.31 -0.92
C SER A 51 8.27 1.99 -0.17
N GLY A 52 7.54 0.94 -0.56
CA GLY A 52 7.50 -0.34 0.15
C GLY A 52 6.58 -0.38 1.39
N ALA A 53 5.87 0.68 1.75
CA ALA A 53 4.89 0.62 2.83
C ALA A 53 3.74 -0.32 2.47
N LEU A 54 3.38 -1.23 3.39
CA LEU A 54 2.19 -2.07 3.31
C LEU A 54 1.04 -1.36 4.02
N CYS A 55 -0.02 -1.07 3.29
CA CYS A 55 -1.14 -0.25 3.76
C CYS A 55 -2.48 -0.93 3.54
N MET A 56 -3.48 -0.56 4.34
CA MET A 56 -4.88 -0.95 4.11
C MET A 56 -5.54 0.10 3.22
N ALA A 57 -6.20 -0.37 2.16
CA ALA A 57 -7.01 0.53 1.34
C ALA A 57 -8.28 0.96 2.09
N THR A 58 -8.54 2.25 2.07
CA THR A 58 -9.72 2.86 2.69
C THR A 58 -10.84 2.98 1.66
N ASP A 59 -12.04 2.59 2.02
CA ASP A 59 -13.23 2.74 1.17
C ASP A 59 -13.82 4.16 1.24
N SER A 60 -14.84 4.42 0.42
CA SER A 60 -15.50 5.74 0.38
C SER A 60 -16.17 6.16 1.69
N SER A 61 -16.32 5.25 2.65
CA SER A 61 -16.85 5.55 3.99
C SER A 61 -15.74 5.86 5.00
N GLY A 62 -14.47 5.87 4.59
CA GLY A 62 -13.32 6.06 5.47
C GLY A 62 -13.02 4.84 6.35
N GLN A 63 -13.32 3.64 5.87
CA GLN A 63 -13.14 2.40 6.62
C GLN A 63 -12.34 1.36 5.82
N CYS A 64 -11.63 0.50 6.52
CA CYS A 64 -10.81 -0.56 5.94
C CYS A 64 -11.51 -1.92 5.95
N ALA A 65 -11.03 -2.83 5.10
CA ALA A 65 -11.40 -4.24 5.10
C ALA A 65 -10.16 -5.11 4.77
N SER A 66 -10.29 -6.13 3.89
CA SER A 66 -9.18 -6.99 3.48
C SER A 66 -8.31 -6.41 2.36
N VAL A 67 -8.75 -5.34 1.71
CA VAL A 67 -8.00 -4.77 0.59
C VAL A 67 -6.77 -4.04 1.13
N PHE A 68 -5.63 -4.36 0.57
CA PHE A 68 -4.35 -3.76 0.94
C PHE A 68 -3.57 -3.37 -0.32
N TYR A 69 -2.60 -2.49 -0.15
CA TYR A 69 -1.65 -2.15 -1.19
C TYR A 69 -0.22 -2.06 -0.64
N VAL A 70 0.73 -2.26 -1.52
CA VAL A 70 2.14 -1.95 -1.27
C VAL A 70 2.48 -0.73 -2.10
N MET A 71 3.09 0.27 -1.45
CA MET A 71 3.61 1.46 -2.14
C MET A 71 4.77 1.05 -3.06
N ASP A 72 4.66 1.41 -4.34
CA ASP A 72 5.64 1.11 -5.39
C ASP A 72 6.02 2.41 -6.12
N THR A 73 6.46 3.41 -5.34
CA THR A 73 6.83 4.71 -5.89
C THR A 73 8.28 4.75 -6.34
N LEU A 74 8.57 5.62 -7.30
CA LEU A 74 9.94 5.94 -7.64
C LEU A 74 10.70 6.46 -6.41
N PRO A 75 12.01 6.18 -6.29
CA PRO A 75 12.79 6.60 -5.15
C PRO A 75 13.07 8.11 -5.15
N GLY A 76 13.23 8.67 -3.98
CA GLY A 76 13.72 10.02 -3.74
C GLY A 76 12.93 11.11 -4.46
N SER A 77 13.63 12.04 -5.08
CA SER A 77 13.06 13.22 -5.74
C SER A 77 12.20 12.90 -6.98
N ASP A 78 12.25 11.68 -7.48
CA ASP A 78 11.45 11.27 -8.64
C ASP A 78 9.97 11.06 -8.25
N SER A 79 9.68 10.78 -6.98
CA SER A 79 8.32 10.72 -6.42
C SER A 79 8.03 11.86 -5.45
N VAL A 80 9.04 12.34 -4.69
CA VAL A 80 8.88 13.38 -3.67
C VAL A 80 9.48 14.70 -4.18
N THR A 81 8.67 15.47 -4.87
CA THR A 81 9.06 16.77 -5.45
C THR A 81 9.34 17.81 -4.37
N GLN A 82 10.04 18.89 -4.73
CA GLN A 82 10.26 20.02 -3.81
C GLN A 82 8.94 20.63 -3.30
N GLU A 83 7.89 20.63 -4.12
CA GLU A 83 6.57 21.10 -3.69
C GLU A 83 6.00 20.24 -2.57
N LEU A 84 6.12 18.90 -2.66
CA LEU A 84 5.71 17.99 -1.57
C LEU A 84 6.54 18.21 -0.31
N VAL A 85 7.84 18.46 -0.44
CA VAL A 85 8.73 18.81 0.69
C VAL A 85 8.24 20.09 1.37
N ASP A 86 7.90 21.11 0.61
CA ASP A 86 7.40 22.39 1.14
C ASP A 86 6.04 22.20 1.84
N GLN A 87 5.16 21.35 1.28
CA GLN A 87 3.88 20.98 1.91
C GLN A 87 4.08 20.21 3.24
N MET A 88 5.00 19.24 3.28
CA MET A 88 5.34 18.53 4.51
C MET A 88 5.88 19.47 5.58
N ASN A 89 6.77 20.41 5.21
CA ASN A 89 7.29 21.40 6.13
C ASN A 89 6.18 22.34 6.65
N ALA A 90 5.29 22.79 5.79
CA ALA A 90 4.13 23.60 6.17
C ALA A 90 3.16 22.84 7.09
N ALA A 91 3.02 21.52 6.90
CA ALA A 91 2.25 20.63 7.76
C ALA A 91 2.98 20.20 9.04
N SER A 92 4.17 20.75 9.30
CA SER A 92 4.97 20.48 10.50
C SER A 92 5.45 19.02 10.62
N TYR A 93 5.73 18.37 9.49
CA TYR A 93 6.40 17.07 9.52
C TYR A 93 7.77 17.18 10.19
N ARG A 94 8.17 16.15 10.93
CA ARG A 94 9.50 16.08 11.52
C ARG A 94 10.58 16.03 10.42
N ALA A 95 11.69 16.70 10.61
CA ALA A 95 12.75 16.78 9.62
C ALA A 95 13.28 15.40 9.18
N GLU A 96 13.37 14.45 10.12
CA GLU A 96 13.77 13.07 9.80
C GLU A 96 12.76 12.35 8.91
N VAL A 97 11.46 12.63 9.03
CA VAL A 97 10.42 12.06 8.16
C VAL A 97 10.51 12.65 6.75
N VAL A 98 10.68 13.97 6.65
CA VAL A 98 10.91 14.64 5.35
C VAL A 98 12.14 14.08 4.65
N SER A 99 13.25 13.93 5.38
CA SER A 99 14.49 13.35 4.85
C SER A 99 14.32 11.89 4.40
N ALA A 100 13.53 11.10 5.15
CA ALA A 100 13.23 9.72 4.78
C ALA A 100 12.42 9.65 3.47
N TYR A 101 11.42 10.50 3.29
CA TYR A 101 10.68 10.62 2.04
C TYR A 101 11.57 11.04 0.86
N GLN A 102 12.44 12.02 1.06
CA GLN A 102 13.39 12.46 0.03
C GLN A 102 14.39 11.36 -0.38
N THR A 103 14.61 10.36 0.48
CA THR A 103 15.52 9.24 0.21
C THR A 103 14.80 8.04 -0.38
N ALA A 104 13.73 7.60 0.28
CA ALA A 104 13.02 6.37 -0.08
C ALA A 104 11.98 6.59 -1.18
N GLY A 105 11.46 7.79 -1.34
CA GLY A 105 10.25 8.05 -2.10
C GLY A 105 9.00 7.78 -1.26
N GLY A 106 7.84 7.88 -1.88
CA GLY A 106 6.55 7.63 -1.21
C GLY A 106 5.50 8.68 -1.51
N ALA A 107 4.38 8.59 -0.78
CA ALA A 107 3.21 9.43 -0.95
C ALA A 107 2.78 10.10 0.36
N PRO A 108 3.44 11.19 0.81
CA PRO A 108 3.16 11.82 2.09
C PRO A 108 1.72 12.33 2.22
N TYR A 109 1.04 12.60 1.13
CA TYR A 109 -0.36 13.03 1.12
C TYR A 109 -1.35 11.91 1.51
N LEU A 110 -0.91 10.65 1.60
CA LEU A 110 -1.69 9.53 2.13
C LEU A 110 -1.52 9.36 3.64
N ASP A 111 -0.53 10.01 4.24
CA ASP A 111 -0.37 10.00 5.70
C ASP A 111 -1.64 10.54 6.37
N TYR A 112 -2.06 9.87 7.43
CA TYR A 112 -3.30 10.16 8.17
C TYR A 112 -4.61 9.87 7.43
N THR A 113 -4.56 9.33 6.19
CA THR A 113 -5.75 8.92 5.44
C THR A 113 -5.95 7.42 5.39
N ASP A 114 -4.85 6.67 5.28
CA ASP A 114 -4.86 5.22 5.23
C ASP A 114 -4.03 4.62 6.38
N THR A 115 -4.35 3.38 6.75
CA THR A 115 -3.62 2.65 7.79
C THR A 115 -2.36 2.02 7.22
N VAL A 116 -1.20 2.39 7.74
CA VAL A 116 0.07 1.70 7.46
C VAL A 116 0.24 0.53 8.41
N LEU A 117 0.40 -0.68 7.88
CA LEU A 117 0.55 -1.94 8.63
C LEU A 117 2.01 -2.32 8.85
N GLY A 118 2.90 -1.94 7.93
CA GLY A 118 4.29 -2.35 7.97
C GLY A 118 5.08 -1.86 6.76
N GLN A 119 6.25 -2.44 6.58
CA GLN A 119 7.20 -2.08 5.54
C GLN A 119 7.79 -3.34 4.91
N VAL A 120 7.87 -3.39 3.59
CA VAL A 120 8.63 -4.41 2.87
C VAL A 120 10.10 -4.25 3.23
N TYR A 121 10.73 -5.31 3.73
CA TYR A 121 12.16 -5.34 4.06
C TYR A 121 12.96 -6.24 3.11
N GLU A 122 12.26 -7.12 2.37
CA GLU A 122 12.86 -8.04 1.39
C GLU A 122 11.87 -8.32 0.26
N GLY A 123 12.36 -8.44 -0.99
CA GLY A 123 11.53 -8.75 -2.16
C GLY A 123 10.86 -7.54 -2.79
N MET A 124 11.35 -6.32 -2.60
CA MET A 124 10.82 -5.13 -3.28
C MET A 124 10.94 -5.22 -4.80
N ASP A 125 11.97 -5.89 -5.31
CA ASP A 125 12.14 -6.19 -6.73
C ASP A 125 10.98 -7.00 -7.33
N VAL A 126 10.30 -7.84 -6.52
CA VAL A 126 9.09 -8.56 -6.94
C VAL A 126 7.91 -7.60 -7.02
N VAL A 127 7.78 -6.66 -6.07
CA VAL A 127 6.73 -5.62 -6.10
C VAL A 127 6.92 -4.74 -7.32
N ASP A 128 8.15 -4.28 -7.59
CA ASP A 128 8.50 -3.48 -8.78
C ASP A 128 8.14 -4.24 -10.07
N ALA A 129 8.44 -5.55 -10.14
CA ALA A 129 8.10 -6.37 -11.29
C ALA A 129 6.57 -6.47 -11.51
N ILE A 130 5.79 -6.56 -10.43
CA ILE A 130 4.32 -6.53 -10.50
C ILE A 130 3.85 -5.14 -10.92
N GLY A 131 4.46 -4.07 -10.41
CA GLY A 131 4.18 -2.68 -10.74
C GLY A 131 4.36 -2.33 -12.22
N GLN A 132 5.16 -3.11 -12.95
CA GLN A 132 5.36 -2.97 -14.40
C GLN A 132 4.42 -3.84 -15.24
N ALA A 133 3.48 -4.57 -14.64
CA ALA A 133 2.55 -5.42 -15.38
C ALA A 133 1.66 -4.60 -16.33
N ALA A 134 1.33 -5.19 -17.50
CA ALA A 134 0.36 -4.60 -18.39
C ALA A 134 -1.04 -4.61 -17.74
N VAL A 135 -1.73 -3.48 -17.81
CA VAL A 135 -3.05 -3.29 -17.20
C VAL A 135 -4.11 -2.88 -18.23
N ASP A 136 -5.36 -3.14 -17.91
CA ASP A 136 -6.52 -2.66 -18.66
C ASP A 136 -6.88 -1.20 -18.29
N GLU A 137 -7.99 -0.70 -18.84
CA GLU A 137 -8.49 0.65 -18.58
C GLU A 137 -8.88 0.93 -17.11
N ASN A 138 -9.08 -0.14 -16.32
CA ASN A 138 -9.38 -0.08 -14.89
C ASN A 138 -8.13 -0.33 -14.01
N GLN A 139 -6.94 -0.26 -14.59
CA GLN A 139 -5.66 -0.53 -13.91
C GLN A 139 -5.53 -1.97 -13.38
N LYS A 140 -6.35 -2.91 -13.87
CA LYS A 140 -6.26 -4.32 -13.51
C LYS A 140 -5.27 -5.04 -14.42
N PRO A 141 -4.36 -5.88 -13.87
CA PRO A 141 -3.46 -6.69 -14.69
C PRO A 141 -4.21 -7.50 -15.76
N THR A 142 -3.75 -7.40 -17.01
CA THR A 142 -4.32 -8.14 -18.15
C THR A 142 -4.04 -9.63 -18.08
N GLU A 143 -2.96 -10.02 -17.42
CA GLU A 143 -2.65 -11.39 -17.03
C GLU A 143 -2.79 -11.52 -15.52
N ALA A 144 -3.49 -12.58 -15.06
CA ALA A 144 -3.75 -12.75 -13.64
C ALA A 144 -2.46 -12.99 -12.83
N ILE A 145 -2.18 -12.12 -11.87
CA ILE A 145 -1.11 -12.27 -10.91
C ILE A 145 -1.73 -12.75 -9.60
N THR A 146 -1.37 -13.98 -9.18
CA THR A 146 -2.06 -14.68 -8.09
C THR A 146 -1.20 -14.74 -6.84
N ILE A 147 -1.81 -14.49 -5.70
CA ILE A 147 -1.23 -14.75 -4.37
C ILE A 147 -1.38 -16.25 -4.10
N ASN A 148 -0.30 -17.01 -4.21
CA ASN A 148 -0.35 -18.46 -3.98
C ASN A 148 -0.61 -18.80 -2.52
N SER A 149 0.09 -18.14 -1.60
CA SER A 149 -0.07 -18.33 -0.16
C SER A 149 0.44 -17.13 0.62
N VAL A 150 -0.11 -16.94 1.82
CA VAL A 150 0.35 -15.95 2.80
C VAL A 150 0.59 -16.66 4.13
N SER A 151 1.78 -16.49 4.70
CA SER A 151 2.15 -16.95 6.04
C SER A 151 2.49 -15.75 6.94
N ILE A 152 2.36 -15.97 8.25
CA ILE A 152 2.82 -15.03 9.28
C ILE A 152 3.97 -15.72 10.00
N GLU A 153 5.12 -15.09 10.01
CA GLU A 153 6.32 -15.57 10.65
C GLU A 153 6.85 -14.53 11.64
N THR A 154 7.59 -14.98 12.63
CA THR A 154 8.27 -14.06 13.55
C THR A 154 9.61 -13.69 12.93
N TYR A 155 9.85 -12.40 12.78
CA TYR A 155 11.16 -11.89 12.37
C TYR A 155 12.19 -12.22 13.46
N GLN A 156 13.31 -12.85 13.06
CA GLN A 156 14.40 -13.26 13.95
C GLN A 156 15.64 -12.39 13.74
#